data_a2c23042ecaea4d1ebfe0b136486c8eb
#
_entry.id   a2c23042ecaea4d1ebfe0b136486c8eb
#
_cell.length_a   1.000
_cell.length_b   1.000
_cell.length_c   1.000
_cell.angle_alpha   90.00
_cell.angle_beta   90.00
_cell.angle_gamma   90.00
#
_symmetry.space_group_name_H-M   'P 1'
#
loop_
_entity.id
_entity.type
_entity.pdbx_description
1 polymer ?
#
loop_
_entity_poly.entity_id
_entity_poly.type
_entity_poly.pdbx_seq_one_letter_code
_entity_poly.pdbx_strand_id
1 'polypeptide(L)'
;PVKMPLALGSKGSKKELEFIHGGRVVIKSLEGRAPAVGHSIDRLHITELGEALHQQKAIINLFPGISKRPNAKLVIESTPGKAGSYHERMWHEALRREGQFFPLFLEWWKDDSCRAPVPKGFVPTETELVYMGLHPGMTMEHVAYMRMRLQSEYVGDFRLFSAKHPSDPYDGWLGSQRPMMP
;
A
#
# COMPACT_ATOMS: atom_id res chain seq x y z
N PRO A 1 -15.94 22.34 -10.24
CA PRO A 1 -16.14 20.89 -10.25
C PRO A 1 -16.54 20.48 -11.66
N VAL A 2 -15.59 19.84 -12.38
CA VAL A 2 -15.87 19.28 -13.71
C VAL A 2 -16.74 18.05 -13.49
N LYS A 3 -18.03 18.16 -13.79
CA LYS A 3 -18.90 16.99 -13.93
C LYS A 3 -18.40 16.22 -15.16
N MET A 4 -17.66 15.14 -14.94
CA MET A 4 -17.46 14.14 -15.99
C MET A 4 -18.79 13.47 -16.27
N PRO A 5 -19.32 13.53 -17.49
CA PRO A 5 -20.46 12.71 -17.85
C PRO A 5 -19.95 11.26 -17.96
N LEU A 6 -20.22 10.45 -16.95
CA LEU A 6 -20.08 9.00 -17.01
C LEU A 6 -21.18 8.46 -17.93
N ALA A 7 -21.01 8.61 -19.22
CA ALA A 7 -21.82 7.88 -20.18
C ALA A 7 -21.18 6.50 -20.35
N LEU A 8 -21.73 5.52 -19.63
CA LEU A 8 -21.40 4.10 -19.78
C LEU A 8 -21.85 3.65 -21.16
N GLY A 9 -20.93 3.15 -21.97
CA GLY A 9 -21.25 2.40 -23.17
C GLY A 9 -22.03 1.13 -22.83
N SER A 10 -22.83 0.63 -23.73
CA SER A 10 -23.74 -0.50 -23.54
C SER A 10 -23.07 -1.88 -23.34
N LYS A 11 -21.75 -1.95 -23.23
CA LYS A 11 -20.97 -3.18 -23.03
C LYS A 11 -20.06 -3.02 -21.83
N GLY A 12 -20.56 -3.33 -20.65
CA GLY A 12 -19.75 -3.41 -19.43
C GLY A 12 -19.94 -4.74 -18.73
N SER A 13 -18.87 -5.39 -18.36
CA SER A 13 -18.90 -6.45 -17.34
C SER A 13 -18.53 -5.84 -15.98
N LYS A 14 -18.73 -6.57 -14.88
CA LYS A 14 -18.26 -6.15 -13.54
C LYS A 14 -16.75 -5.85 -13.49
N LYS A 15 -15.98 -6.25 -14.50
CA LYS A 15 -14.51 -6.12 -14.57
C LYS A 15 -14.02 -5.23 -15.71
N GLU A 16 -14.92 -4.70 -16.54
CA GLU A 16 -14.56 -3.89 -17.70
C GLU A 16 -15.61 -2.81 -17.93
N LEU A 17 -15.15 -1.57 -18.03
CA LEU A 17 -15.97 -0.40 -18.32
C LEU A 17 -15.44 0.27 -19.59
N GLU A 18 -16.31 0.47 -20.56
CA GLU A 18 -16.00 1.20 -21.79
C GLU A 18 -16.72 2.54 -21.78
N PHE A 19 -15.99 3.60 -22.13
CA PHE A 19 -16.52 4.96 -22.20
C PHE A 19 -16.86 5.31 -23.66
N ILE A 20 -17.87 6.16 -23.86
CA ILE A 20 -18.30 6.61 -25.20
C ILE A 20 -17.15 7.16 -26.03
N HIS A 21 -16.12 7.72 -25.39
CA HIS A 21 -14.95 8.30 -26.05
C HIS A 21 -13.86 7.26 -26.39
N GLY A 22 -14.15 5.96 -26.30
CA GLY A 22 -13.22 4.88 -26.61
C GLY A 22 -12.22 4.55 -25.50
N GLY A 23 -12.27 5.26 -24.34
CA GLY A 23 -11.48 4.90 -23.17
C GLY A 23 -12.04 3.65 -22.49
N ARG A 24 -11.15 2.83 -21.90
CA ARG A 24 -11.53 1.59 -21.23
C ARG A 24 -10.82 1.46 -19.89
N VAL A 25 -11.56 1.05 -18.86
CA VAL A 25 -11.01 0.62 -17.57
C VAL A 25 -11.21 -0.87 -17.42
N VAL A 26 -10.15 -1.58 -17.05
CA VAL A 26 -10.18 -3.03 -16.86
C VAL A 26 -9.63 -3.36 -15.48
N ILE A 27 -10.35 -4.18 -14.72
CA ILE A 27 -9.94 -4.66 -13.40
C ILE A 27 -9.56 -6.14 -13.53
N LYS A 28 -8.35 -6.48 -13.15
CA LYS A 28 -7.82 -7.84 -13.22
C LYS A 28 -7.03 -8.19 -11.96
N SER A 29 -7.04 -9.47 -11.59
CA SER A 29 -6.15 -9.99 -10.54
C SER A 29 -4.73 -10.14 -11.07
N LEU A 30 -3.73 -9.86 -10.24
CA LEU A 30 -2.32 -10.12 -10.54
C LEU A 30 -2.00 -11.63 -10.62
N GLU A 31 -2.80 -12.47 -10.00
CA GLU A 31 -2.61 -13.93 -9.97
C GLU A 31 -3.14 -14.63 -11.24
N GLY A 32 -3.81 -13.90 -12.12
CA GLY A 32 -4.36 -14.42 -13.37
C GLY A 32 -3.30 -14.59 -14.47
N ARG A 33 -3.70 -15.32 -15.55
CA ARG A 33 -2.87 -15.40 -16.78
C ARG A 33 -2.73 -13.99 -17.38
N ALA A 34 -1.49 -13.54 -17.48
CA ALA A 34 -1.04 -12.33 -18.21
C ALA A 34 -2.08 -11.18 -18.32
N PRO A 35 -2.22 -10.34 -17.29
CA PRO A 35 -3.37 -9.42 -17.19
C PRO A 35 -3.41 -8.34 -18.28
N ALA A 36 -2.34 -8.11 -19.04
CA ALA A 36 -2.24 -6.96 -19.95
C ALA A 36 -1.66 -7.27 -21.33
N VAL A 37 -1.56 -8.54 -21.73
CA VAL A 37 -1.03 -8.88 -23.05
C VAL A 37 -1.95 -8.34 -24.16
N GLY A 38 -1.39 -7.53 -25.06
CA GLY A 38 -2.08 -6.99 -26.25
C GLY A 38 -2.79 -5.65 -26.04
N HIS A 39 -2.63 -4.99 -24.89
CA HIS A 39 -3.21 -3.65 -24.64
C HIS A 39 -2.14 -2.61 -24.39
N SER A 40 -2.33 -1.40 -24.93
CA SER A 40 -1.59 -0.21 -24.51
C SER A 40 -2.26 0.38 -23.27
N ILE A 41 -1.51 0.49 -22.18
CA ILE A 41 -1.99 0.95 -20.89
C ILE A 41 -1.46 2.36 -20.63
N ASP A 42 -2.33 3.35 -20.63
CA ASP A 42 -1.93 4.74 -20.33
C ASP A 42 -1.90 4.99 -18.80
N ARG A 43 -2.70 4.25 -18.03
CA ARG A 43 -2.71 4.36 -16.57
C ARG A 43 -2.85 2.97 -15.96
N LEU A 44 -1.90 2.62 -15.10
CA LEU A 44 -1.90 1.37 -14.35
C LEU A 44 -1.86 1.66 -12.86
N HIS A 45 -2.80 1.07 -12.13
CA HIS A 45 -2.81 1.08 -10.68
C HIS A 45 -2.75 -0.38 -10.20
N ILE A 46 -1.72 -0.70 -9.45
CA ILE A 46 -1.52 -1.99 -8.84
C ILE A 46 -1.73 -1.82 -7.34
N THR A 47 -2.68 -2.55 -6.79
CA THR A 47 -2.96 -2.57 -5.36
C THR A 47 -2.43 -3.85 -4.72
N GLU A 48 -2.01 -3.78 -3.48
CA GLU A 48 -1.59 -4.92 -2.65
C GLU A 48 -0.50 -5.79 -3.30
N LEU A 49 0.50 -5.16 -3.95
CA LEU A 49 1.60 -5.91 -4.58
C LEU A 49 2.34 -6.79 -3.57
N GLY A 50 2.48 -6.35 -2.31
CA GLY A 50 3.16 -7.09 -1.24
C GLY A 50 2.53 -8.44 -0.93
N GLU A 51 1.23 -8.60 -1.18
CA GLU A 51 0.46 -9.84 -0.94
C GLU A 51 0.49 -10.80 -2.14
N ALA A 52 0.91 -10.33 -3.32
CA ALA A 52 0.89 -11.16 -4.53
C ALA A 52 1.97 -12.26 -4.50
N LEU A 53 1.59 -13.50 -4.85
CA LEU A 53 2.49 -14.66 -4.82
C LEU A 53 3.63 -14.56 -5.84
N HIS A 54 3.37 -13.98 -7.01
CA HIS A 54 4.31 -13.93 -8.14
C HIS A 54 4.62 -12.50 -8.57
N GLN A 55 4.97 -11.64 -7.62
CA GLN A 55 5.17 -10.20 -7.79
C GLN A 55 6.03 -9.85 -9.01
N GLN A 56 7.25 -10.40 -9.09
CA GLN A 56 8.19 -10.11 -10.16
C GLN A 56 7.65 -10.48 -11.54
N LYS A 57 7.06 -11.67 -11.67
CA LYS A 57 6.47 -12.15 -12.93
C LYS A 57 5.30 -11.27 -13.36
N ALA A 58 4.46 -10.87 -12.41
CA ALA A 58 3.33 -9.99 -12.69
C ALA A 58 3.81 -8.62 -13.24
N ILE A 59 4.78 -8.01 -12.59
CA ILE A 59 5.34 -6.71 -12.99
C ILE A 59 6.03 -6.78 -14.35
N ILE A 60 6.90 -7.79 -14.57
CA ILE A 60 7.61 -7.97 -15.86
C ILE A 60 6.62 -8.14 -17.02
N ASN A 61 5.50 -8.83 -16.80
CA ASN A 61 4.49 -9.02 -17.82
C ASN A 61 3.63 -7.78 -18.10
N LEU A 62 3.48 -6.88 -17.12
CA LEU A 62 2.70 -5.66 -17.25
C LEU A 62 3.48 -4.51 -17.90
N PHE A 63 4.76 -4.37 -17.62
CA PHE A 63 5.58 -3.25 -18.05
C PHE A 63 5.63 -3.05 -19.58
N PRO A 64 5.76 -4.09 -20.41
CA PRO A 64 5.73 -3.91 -21.87
C PRO A 64 4.42 -3.32 -22.41
N GLY A 65 3.32 -3.49 -21.68
CA GLY A 65 2.01 -2.93 -22.03
C GLY A 65 1.84 -1.45 -21.66
N ILE A 66 2.75 -0.89 -20.83
CA ILE A 66 2.65 0.51 -20.43
C ILE A 66 3.02 1.40 -21.61
N SER A 67 2.13 2.34 -21.91
CA SER A 67 2.31 3.31 -22.97
C SER A 67 3.59 4.15 -22.76
N LYS A 68 4.31 4.41 -23.85
CA LYS A 68 5.45 5.33 -23.85
C LYS A 68 5.05 6.82 -23.97
N ARG A 69 3.74 7.10 -23.88
CA ARG A 69 3.24 8.48 -23.95
C ARG A 69 3.65 9.27 -22.70
N PRO A 70 3.90 10.58 -22.83
CA PRO A 70 4.36 11.40 -21.69
C PRO A 70 3.39 11.41 -20.49
N ASN A 71 2.11 11.15 -20.74
CA ASN A 71 1.06 11.14 -19.72
C ASN A 71 0.77 9.74 -19.14
N ALA A 72 1.53 8.72 -19.55
CA ALA A 72 1.39 7.40 -18.96
C ALA A 72 1.81 7.44 -17.48
N LYS A 73 1.00 6.81 -16.61
CA LYS A 73 1.25 6.76 -15.17
C LYS A 73 1.13 5.33 -14.65
N LEU A 74 2.07 4.98 -13.82
CA LEU A 74 2.04 3.74 -13.04
C LEU A 74 2.06 4.10 -11.57
N VAL A 75 1.07 3.59 -10.82
CA VAL A 75 0.99 3.68 -9.37
C VAL A 75 0.99 2.26 -8.82
N ILE A 76 1.82 2.01 -7.85
CA ILE A 76 1.85 0.77 -7.08
C ILE A 76 1.64 1.16 -5.62
N GLU A 77 0.62 0.60 -4.99
CA GLU A 77 0.39 0.77 -3.56
C GLU A 77 0.33 -0.59 -2.87
N SER A 78 0.87 -0.64 -1.69
CA SER A 78 0.82 -1.84 -0.85
C SER A 78 1.24 -1.51 0.57
N THR A 79 0.77 -2.29 1.53
CA THR A 79 1.49 -2.47 2.80
C THR A 79 2.79 -3.24 2.53
N PRO A 80 3.79 -3.15 3.42
CA PRO A 80 4.92 -4.06 3.40
C PRO A 80 4.43 -5.51 3.31
N GLY A 81 5.23 -6.37 2.82
CA GLY A 81 4.90 -7.78 2.71
C GLY A 81 6.02 -8.62 3.32
N LYS A 82 6.33 -9.73 2.66
CA LYS A 82 7.41 -10.61 3.07
C LYS A 82 8.78 -9.98 2.80
N ALA A 83 9.69 -10.06 3.78
CA ALA A 83 11.09 -9.69 3.60
C ALA A 83 11.76 -10.53 2.51
N GLY A 84 12.65 -9.93 1.73
CA GLY A 84 13.27 -10.54 0.54
C GLY A 84 12.37 -10.55 -0.69
N SER A 85 11.18 -9.99 -0.60
CA SER A 85 10.22 -9.94 -1.72
C SER A 85 10.69 -8.99 -2.84
N TYR A 86 10.08 -9.15 -4.02
CA TYR A 86 10.30 -8.23 -5.13
C TYR A 86 9.81 -6.81 -4.82
N HIS A 87 8.68 -6.69 -4.10
CA HIS A 87 8.14 -5.41 -3.64
C HIS A 87 9.11 -4.69 -2.72
N GLU A 88 9.70 -5.38 -1.73
CA GLU A 88 10.71 -4.78 -0.85
C GLU A 88 11.90 -4.23 -1.62
N ARG A 89 12.43 -5.01 -2.59
CA ARG A 89 13.56 -4.55 -3.41
C ARG A 89 13.21 -3.30 -4.21
N MET A 90 12.05 -3.29 -4.89
CA MET A 90 11.56 -2.12 -5.62
C MET A 90 11.41 -0.89 -4.72
N TRP A 91 10.89 -1.10 -3.51
CA TRP A 91 10.73 -0.03 -2.52
C TRP A 91 12.07 0.55 -2.09
N HIS A 92 13.04 -0.28 -1.73
CA HIS A 92 14.37 0.19 -1.34
C HIS A 92 15.16 0.82 -2.50
N GLU A 93 15.00 0.34 -3.72
CA GLU A 93 15.54 1.00 -4.91
C GLU A 93 14.95 2.40 -5.10
N ALA A 94 13.64 2.54 -4.93
CA ALA A 94 12.97 3.83 -5.00
C ALA A 94 13.44 4.80 -3.90
N LEU A 95 13.61 4.34 -2.65
CA LEU A 95 14.15 5.15 -1.55
C LEU A 95 15.57 5.66 -1.83
N ARG A 96 16.40 4.86 -2.48
CA ARG A 96 17.76 5.26 -2.91
C ARG A 96 17.76 6.11 -4.17
N ARG A 97 16.58 6.38 -4.75
CA ARG A 97 16.41 7.05 -6.05
C ARG A 97 17.11 6.30 -7.20
N GLU A 98 17.19 5.00 -7.08
CA GLU A 98 17.63 4.08 -8.12
C GLU A 98 16.40 3.59 -8.88
N GLY A 99 16.34 3.76 -10.19
CA GLY A 99 15.20 3.32 -10.99
C GLY A 99 14.17 4.42 -11.30
N GLN A 100 12.96 4.00 -11.66
CA GLN A 100 11.93 4.87 -12.24
C GLN A 100 10.81 5.27 -11.26
N PHE A 101 10.78 4.68 -10.06
CA PHE A 101 9.72 4.93 -9.09
C PHE A 101 10.10 6.05 -8.13
N PHE A 102 9.09 6.84 -7.79
CA PHE A 102 9.17 7.82 -6.73
C PHE A 102 8.47 7.24 -5.49
N PRO A 103 9.16 7.11 -4.34
CA PRO A 103 8.55 6.54 -3.14
C PRO A 103 7.66 7.57 -2.46
N LEU A 104 6.47 7.13 -2.05
CA LEU A 104 5.57 7.87 -1.19
C LEU A 104 5.24 6.99 0.01
N PHE A 105 5.67 7.40 1.18
CA PHE A 105 5.38 6.71 2.43
C PHE A 105 4.28 7.46 3.19
N LEU A 106 3.31 6.72 3.68
CA LEU A 106 2.20 7.23 4.48
C LEU A 106 2.24 6.53 5.83
N GLU A 107 2.63 7.28 6.84
CA GLU A 107 2.68 6.79 8.22
C GLU A 107 1.25 6.56 8.73
N TRP A 108 1.02 5.43 9.36
CA TRP A 108 -0.31 5.00 9.78
C TRP A 108 -1.03 6.00 10.71
N TRP A 109 -0.32 6.74 11.57
CA TRP A 109 -0.93 7.72 12.47
C TRP A 109 -1.34 9.04 11.79
N LYS A 110 -1.01 9.22 10.53
CA LYS A 110 -1.50 10.35 9.73
C LYS A 110 -2.88 10.11 9.14
N ASP A 111 -3.36 8.88 9.22
CA ASP A 111 -4.74 8.54 8.88
C ASP A 111 -5.63 8.79 10.10
N ASP A 112 -6.59 9.71 9.96
CA ASP A 112 -7.53 10.04 11.04
C ASP A 112 -8.41 8.85 11.49
N SER A 113 -8.55 7.84 10.65
CA SER A 113 -9.23 6.59 11.02
C SER A 113 -8.44 5.72 12.00
N CYS A 114 -7.15 5.95 12.14
CA CYS A 114 -6.25 5.24 13.05
C CYS A 114 -6.20 5.88 14.45
N ARG A 115 -7.33 6.31 14.97
CA ARG A 115 -7.50 6.86 16.32
C ARG A 115 -8.56 6.10 17.08
N ALA A 116 -8.37 5.97 18.40
CA ALA A 116 -9.39 5.43 19.29
C ALA A 116 -9.57 6.36 20.50
N PRO A 117 -10.77 6.44 21.07
CA PRO A 117 -10.98 7.16 22.31
C PRO A 117 -10.07 6.64 23.41
N VAL A 118 -9.42 7.55 24.12
CA VAL A 118 -8.55 7.17 25.25
C VAL A 118 -9.43 6.76 26.44
N PRO A 119 -9.37 5.49 26.89
CA PRO A 119 -10.18 5.03 28.03
C PRO A 119 -9.87 5.80 29.32
N LYS A 120 -10.88 5.98 30.19
CA LYS A 120 -10.64 6.58 31.50
C LYS A 120 -9.64 5.73 32.29
N GLY A 121 -8.60 6.37 32.81
CA GLY A 121 -7.53 5.67 33.53
C GLY A 121 -6.50 4.99 32.64
N PHE A 122 -6.52 5.26 31.34
CA PHE A 122 -5.49 4.76 30.42
C PHE A 122 -4.11 5.29 30.80
N VAL A 123 -3.20 4.38 31.07
CA VAL A 123 -1.79 4.70 31.33
C VAL A 123 -0.95 4.04 30.24
N PRO A 124 -0.23 4.81 29.42
CA PRO A 124 0.68 4.25 28.45
C PRO A 124 1.86 3.56 29.16
N THR A 125 2.37 2.52 28.57
CA THR A 125 3.61 1.89 29.01
C THR A 125 4.82 2.76 28.65
N GLU A 126 5.97 2.51 29.27
CA GLU A 126 7.21 3.18 28.93
C GLU A 126 7.57 2.99 27.44
N THR A 127 7.44 1.77 26.93
CA THR A 127 7.67 1.44 25.53
C THR A 127 6.76 2.25 24.59
N GLU A 128 5.47 2.40 24.91
CA GLU A 128 4.55 3.19 24.13
C GLU A 128 4.88 4.68 24.16
N LEU A 129 5.35 5.20 25.29
CA LEU A 129 5.82 6.59 25.38
C LEU A 129 7.07 6.82 24.54
N VAL A 130 8.01 5.88 24.58
CA VAL A 130 9.22 5.92 23.72
C VAL A 130 8.79 5.88 22.26
N TYR A 131 7.93 4.96 21.87
CA TYR A 131 7.42 4.82 20.50
C TYR A 131 6.72 6.10 20.04
N MET A 132 5.85 6.69 20.86
CA MET A 132 5.20 7.95 20.57
C MET A 132 6.21 9.11 20.41
N GLY A 133 7.25 9.13 21.24
CA GLY A 133 8.33 10.14 21.17
C GLY A 133 9.17 10.07 19.90
N LEU A 134 9.34 8.87 19.33
CA LEU A 134 10.05 8.66 18.07
C LEU A 134 9.24 9.10 16.84
N HIS A 135 7.92 9.28 16.99
CA HIS A 135 7.00 9.59 15.89
C HIS A 135 6.27 10.91 16.13
N PRO A 136 6.86 12.07 15.79
CA PRO A 136 6.26 13.38 15.98
C PRO A 136 4.89 13.51 15.31
N GLY A 137 3.89 13.90 16.11
CA GLY A 137 2.49 13.98 15.67
C GLY A 137 1.63 12.82 16.14
N MET A 138 2.21 11.76 16.70
CA MET A 138 1.46 10.70 17.36
C MET A 138 0.89 11.22 18.68
N THR A 139 -0.36 10.86 18.99
CA THR A 139 -1.08 11.27 20.20
C THR A 139 -1.50 10.06 21.03
N MET A 140 -2.03 10.27 22.23
CA MET A 140 -2.58 9.21 23.08
C MET A 140 -3.71 8.42 22.42
N GLU A 141 -4.48 9.04 21.53
CA GLU A 141 -5.52 8.36 20.75
C GLU A 141 -4.95 7.34 19.78
N HIS A 142 -3.79 7.63 19.19
CA HIS A 142 -3.06 6.68 18.35
C HIS A 142 -2.48 5.51 19.18
N VAL A 143 -1.97 5.80 20.37
CA VAL A 143 -1.48 4.76 21.29
C VAL A 143 -2.64 3.86 21.74
N ALA A 144 -3.79 4.46 22.06
CA ALA A 144 -5.00 3.71 22.42
C ALA A 144 -5.48 2.83 21.24
N TYR A 145 -5.46 3.36 20.01
CA TYR A 145 -5.77 2.61 18.79
C TYR A 145 -4.80 1.44 18.60
N MET A 146 -3.50 1.69 18.65
CA MET A 146 -2.46 0.67 18.51
C MET A 146 -2.65 -0.45 19.53
N ARG A 147 -2.83 -0.12 20.81
CA ARG A 147 -3.04 -1.11 21.89
C ARG A 147 -4.31 -1.93 21.65
N MET A 148 -5.39 -1.28 21.28
CA MET A 148 -6.66 -1.94 20.94
C MET A 148 -6.45 -2.95 19.79
N ARG A 149 -5.83 -2.55 18.70
CA ARG A 149 -5.57 -3.41 17.55
C ARG A 149 -4.63 -4.55 17.88
N LEU A 150 -3.56 -4.28 18.63
CA LEU A 150 -2.64 -5.31 19.10
C LEU A 150 -3.37 -6.41 19.89
N GLN A 151 -4.28 -6.02 20.76
CA GLN A 151 -5.03 -6.99 21.59
C GLN A 151 -6.09 -7.75 20.80
N SER A 152 -6.84 -7.05 19.94
CA SER A 152 -7.99 -7.63 19.23
C SER A 152 -7.65 -8.40 17.96
N GLU A 153 -6.59 -8.03 17.24
CA GLU A 153 -6.32 -8.57 15.91
C GLU A 153 -4.95 -9.22 15.78
N TYR A 154 -3.97 -8.74 16.52
CA TYR A 154 -2.58 -9.18 16.37
C TYR A 154 -2.07 -10.02 17.54
N VAL A 155 -2.95 -10.36 18.51
CA VAL A 155 -2.64 -11.20 19.67
C VAL A 155 -1.40 -10.71 20.43
N GLY A 156 -1.19 -9.39 20.49
CA GLY A 156 -0.03 -8.76 21.12
C GLY A 156 1.25 -8.76 20.26
N ASP A 157 1.22 -9.31 19.06
CA ASP A 157 2.40 -9.33 18.17
C ASP A 157 2.55 -7.98 17.43
N PHE A 158 3.48 -7.18 17.91
CA PHE A 158 3.80 -5.88 17.32
C PHE A 158 4.35 -5.98 15.89
N ARG A 159 4.97 -7.09 15.50
CA ARG A 159 5.48 -7.27 14.14
C ARG A 159 4.34 -7.38 13.14
N LEU A 160 3.28 -8.09 13.51
CA LEU A 160 2.06 -8.18 12.68
C LEU A 160 1.36 -6.84 12.58
N PHE A 161 1.32 -6.06 13.66
CA PHE A 161 0.81 -4.70 13.64
C PHE A 161 1.63 -3.83 12.68
N SER A 162 2.96 -3.76 12.83
CA SER A 162 3.83 -2.94 11.96
C SER A 162 3.77 -3.36 10.49
N ALA A 163 3.54 -4.63 10.18
CA ALA A 163 3.38 -5.08 8.80
C ALA A 163 2.16 -4.48 8.11
N LYS A 164 1.13 -4.13 8.87
CA LYS A 164 -0.10 -3.48 8.36
C LYS A 164 -0.16 -1.99 8.66
N HIS A 165 0.58 -1.54 9.66
CA HIS A 165 0.65 -0.16 10.14
C HIS A 165 2.12 0.26 10.28
N PRO A 166 2.86 0.38 9.17
CA PRO A 166 4.28 0.72 9.23
C PRO A 166 4.49 2.15 9.74
N SER A 167 5.51 2.29 10.58
CA SER A 167 5.85 3.57 11.23
C SER A 167 6.93 4.32 10.49
N ASP A 168 7.69 3.61 9.68
CA ASP A 168 8.84 4.14 8.98
C ASP A 168 9.03 3.41 7.64
N PRO A 169 9.66 4.03 6.65
CA PRO A 169 9.82 3.46 5.31
C PRO A 169 10.59 2.13 5.25
N TYR A 170 11.29 1.76 6.31
CA TYR A 170 12.09 0.53 6.38
C TYR A 170 11.45 -0.55 7.25
N ASP A 171 10.31 -0.21 7.86
CA ASP A 171 9.61 -1.05 8.83
C ASP A 171 8.55 -1.96 8.21
N GLY A 172 8.03 -2.90 8.98
CA GLY A 172 6.87 -3.71 8.60
C GLY A 172 7.13 -4.90 7.69
N TRP A 173 8.37 -5.16 7.24
CA TRP A 173 8.67 -6.32 6.39
C TRP A 173 8.70 -7.61 7.22
N LEU A 174 7.73 -8.49 7.01
CA LEU A 174 7.61 -9.74 7.74
C LEU A 174 8.79 -10.69 7.48
N GLY A 175 9.43 -11.15 8.56
CA GLY A 175 10.63 -11.99 8.50
C GLY A 175 11.95 -11.22 8.42
N SER A 176 11.92 -9.87 8.46
CA SER A 176 13.14 -9.10 8.66
C SER A 176 13.67 -9.30 10.08
N GLN A 177 15.01 -9.32 10.22
CA GLN A 177 15.65 -9.41 11.54
C GLN A 177 15.82 -8.03 12.21
N ARG A 178 15.28 -6.97 11.63
CA ARG A 178 15.40 -5.64 12.23
C ARG A 178 14.58 -5.58 13.52
N PRO A 179 15.14 -5.10 14.63
CA PRO A 179 14.36 -4.81 15.81
C PRO A 179 13.33 -3.71 15.45
N MET A 180 12.07 -3.97 15.72
CA MET A 180 10.95 -3.08 15.35
C MET A 180 10.59 -2.11 16.47
N MET A 181 11.21 -2.25 17.62
CA MET A 181 11.18 -1.29 18.73
C MET A 181 12.55 -1.21 19.39
N PRO A 182 12.93 -0.04 19.89
CA PRO A 182 14.14 0.13 20.70
C PRO A 182 14.03 -0.61 22.03
#